data_df1c0c7b12c4b547841af3329cb3663f
#
_entry.id   df1c0c7b12c4b547841af3329cb3663f
#
_cell.length_a   1.000
_cell.length_b   1.000
_cell.length_c   1.000
_cell.angle_alpha   90.00
_cell.angle_beta   90.00
_cell.angle_gamma   90.00
#
_symmetry.space_group_name_H-M   'P 1'
#
loop_
_entity.id
_entity.type
_entity.pdbx_description
1 polymer ?
#
loop_
_entity_poly.entity_id
_entity_poly.type
_entity_poly.pdbx_seq_one_letter_code
_entity_poly.pdbx_strand_id
1 'polypeptide(L)'
;MTIDSLLGELNASQRVAACLPRQHALVLAGAGSGKTKTIVARAAYLISTGTPATRIQIMAFTRRAATEIVERVKMHLGDAARGLNASTFHAWCMHLIHRAPQIFGCKGYTVIDEDDQLQLFKRVRGARQSDELPDSR
;
A
#
# COMPACT_ATOMS: atom_id res chain seq x y z
N MET A 1 18.02 -11.07 15.92
CA MET A 1 17.04 -10.59 16.93
C MET A 1 15.82 -11.49 16.83
N THR A 2 15.20 -11.84 17.94
CA THR A 2 14.03 -12.71 17.97
C THR A 2 12.74 -11.88 18.09
N ILE A 3 11.59 -12.51 17.81
CA ILE A 3 10.28 -11.87 18.02
C ILE A 3 10.09 -11.43 19.48
N ASP A 4 10.59 -12.19 20.43
CA ASP A 4 10.48 -11.88 21.87
C ASP A 4 11.22 -10.58 22.23
N SER A 5 12.40 -10.37 21.63
CA SER A 5 13.15 -9.09 21.78
C SER A 5 12.32 -7.90 21.27
N LEU A 6 11.71 -8.04 20.08
CA LEU A 6 10.87 -6.99 19.52
C LEU A 6 9.63 -6.70 20.37
N LEU A 7 8.95 -7.74 20.85
CA LEU A 7 7.79 -7.60 21.72
C LEU A 7 8.16 -7.05 23.09
N GLY A 8 9.35 -7.36 23.60
CA GLY A 8 9.88 -6.83 24.85
C GLY A 8 10.11 -5.31 24.84
N GLU A 9 10.36 -4.73 23.69
CA GLU A 9 10.55 -3.29 23.51
C GLU A 9 9.23 -2.48 23.44
N LEU A 10 8.09 -3.15 23.40
CA LEU A 10 6.77 -2.51 23.30
C LEU A 10 6.23 -2.21 24.70
N ASN A 11 5.54 -1.07 24.82
CA ASN A 11 4.71 -0.84 25.99
C ASN A 11 3.47 -1.75 26.00
N ALA A 12 2.76 -1.80 27.12
CA ALA A 12 1.61 -2.70 27.29
C ALA A 12 0.55 -2.56 26.19
N SER A 13 0.17 -1.32 25.87
CA SER A 13 -0.86 -1.04 24.84
C SER A 13 -0.38 -1.42 23.44
N GLN A 14 0.87 -1.11 23.10
CA GLN A 14 1.48 -1.49 21.82
C GLN A 14 1.57 -3.02 21.68
N ARG A 15 1.92 -3.72 22.77
CA ARG A 15 2.00 -5.19 22.80
C ARG A 15 0.62 -5.81 22.59
N VAL A 16 -0.41 -5.30 23.27
CA VAL A 16 -1.79 -5.75 23.05
C VAL A 16 -2.17 -5.58 21.57
N ALA A 17 -1.94 -4.41 20.98
CA ALA A 17 -2.25 -4.15 19.58
C ALA A 17 -1.46 -5.07 18.61
N ALA A 18 -0.18 -5.31 18.88
CA ALA A 18 0.66 -6.17 18.05
C ALA A 18 0.24 -7.66 18.14
N CYS A 19 -0.19 -8.13 19.29
CA CYS A 19 -0.51 -9.54 19.54
C CYS A 19 -2.00 -9.88 19.40
N LEU A 20 -2.85 -8.97 18.92
CA LEU A 20 -4.27 -9.26 18.68
C LEU A 20 -4.45 -10.52 17.81
N PRO A 21 -5.47 -11.32 18.06
CA PRO A 21 -5.83 -12.44 17.18
C PRO A 21 -6.17 -11.92 15.77
N ARG A 22 -6.41 -12.83 14.81
CA ARG A 22 -6.83 -12.48 13.44
C ARG A 22 -8.27 -11.98 13.47
N GLN A 23 -8.43 -10.70 13.67
CA GLN A 23 -9.73 -10.01 13.70
C GLN A 23 -9.57 -8.57 13.19
N HIS A 24 -10.69 -7.96 12.83
CA HIS A 24 -10.71 -6.53 12.55
C HIS A 24 -10.45 -5.76 13.84
N ALA A 25 -9.56 -4.79 13.80
CA ALA A 25 -9.22 -3.95 14.92
C ALA A 25 -8.91 -2.52 14.47
N LEU A 26 -9.34 -1.55 15.25
CA LEU A 26 -8.97 -0.15 15.11
C LEU A 26 -8.03 0.22 16.26
N VAL A 27 -6.85 0.71 15.93
CA VAL A 27 -5.86 1.18 16.92
C VAL A 27 -5.75 2.69 16.80
N LEU A 28 -6.22 3.41 17.81
CA LEU A 28 -6.09 4.87 17.88
C LEU A 28 -4.76 5.22 18.54
N ALA A 29 -3.95 6.02 17.84
CA ALA A 29 -2.61 6.36 18.29
C ALA A 29 -2.22 7.77 17.84
N GLY A 30 -1.81 8.62 18.78
CA GLY A 30 -1.34 9.97 18.51
C GLY A 30 0.00 10.05 17.76
N ALA A 31 0.42 11.25 17.39
CA ALA A 31 1.75 11.47 16.84
C ALA A 31 2.82 11.03 17.85
N GLY A 32 3.90 10.42 17.37
CA GLY A 32 5.00 9.96 18.25
C GLY A 32 4.71 8.74 19.12
N SER A 33 3.50 8.18 19.10
CA SER A 33 3.10 7.04 19.92
C SER A 33 3.72 5.68 19.51
N GLY A 34 4.59 5.64 18.51
CA GLY A 34 5.22 4.42 18.04
C GLY A 34 4.36 3.56 17.10
N LYS A 35 3.43 4.17 16.34
CA LYS A 35 2.59 3.46 15.36
C LYS A 35 3.36 2.53 14.43
N THR A 36 4.44 3.02 13.85
CA THR A 36 5.28 2.24 12.93
C THR A 36 5.90 1.04 13.64
N LYS A 37 6.40 1.22 14.88
CA LYS A 37 6.95 0.13 15.69
C LYS A 37 5.88 -0.94 15.97
N THR A 38 4.65 -0.52 16.29
CA THR A 38 3.52 -1.43 16.52
C THR A 38 3.15 -2.22 15.26
N ILE A 39 3.13 -1.58 14.08
CA ILE A 39 2.85 -2.27 12.80
C ILE A 39 3.94 -3.28 12.46
N VAL A 40 5.21 -2.93 12.65
CA VAL A 40 6.36 -3.84 12.46
C VAL A 40 6.22 -5.06 13.37
N ALA A 41 5.96 -4.83 14.66
CA ALA A 41 5.76 -5.89 15.63
C ALA A 41 4.53 -6.75 15.30
N ARG A 42 3.44 -6.16 14.83
CA ARG A 42 2.25 -6.90 14.38
C ARG A 42 2.57 -7.82 13.21
N ALA A 43 3.24 -7.32 12.18
CA ALA A 43 3.63 -8.12 11.03
C ALA A 43 4.55 -9.28 11.46
N ALA A 44 5.55 -8.98 12.29
CA ALA A 44 6.46 -9.98 12.82
C ALA A 44 5.73 -11.04 13.66
N TYR A 45 4.80 -10.64 14.51
CA TYR A 45 3.98 -11.56 15.32
C TYR A 45 3.12 -12.46 14.44
N LEU A 46 2.44 -11.93 13.42
CA LEU A 46 1.63 -12.74 12.51
C LEU A 46 2.47 -13.78 11.76
N ILE A 47 3.68 -13.41 11.32
CA ILE A 47 4.59 -14.34 10.64
C ILE A 47 5.06 -15.42 11.63
N SER A 48 5.49 -15.05 12.83
CA SER A 48 5.98 -16.00 13.84
C SER A 48 4.89 -16.96 14.32
N THR A 49 3.63 -16.57 14.25
CA THR A 49 2.46 -17.41 14.57
C THR A 49 1.90 -18.19 13.39
N GLY A 50 2.65 -18.28 12.28
CA GLY A 50 2.36 -19.14 11.14
C GLY A 50 1.58 -18.50 10.00
N THR A 51 1.41 -17.16 9.97
CA THR A 51 0.87 -16.50 8.79
C THR A 51 1.98 -16.35 7.74
N PRO A 52 1.84 -16.90 6.51
CA PRO A 52 2.81 -16.68 5.46
C PRO A 52 2.99 -15.18 5.18
N ALA A 53 4.24 -14.72 5.09
CA ALA A 53 4.55 -13.31 4.83
C ALA A 53 3.89 -12.79 3.53
N THR A 54 3.77 -13.67 2.52
CA THR A 54 3.12 -13.37 1.23
C THR A 54 1.62 -13.07 1.34
N ARG A 55 0.98 -13.43 2.46
CA ARG A 55 -0.44 -13.15 2.74
C ARG A 55 -0.67 -11.91 3.59
N ILE A 56 0.40 -11.19 3.90
CA ILE A 56 0.34 -9.95 4.67
C ILE A 56 0.60 -8.78 3.71
N GLN A 57 -0.36 -7.87 3.61
CA GLN A 57 -0.22 -6.61 2.90
C GLN A 57 -0.27 -5.48 3.92
N ILE A 58 0.78 -4.67 3.92
CA ILE A 58 0.86 -3.46 4.74
C ILE A 58 0.62 -2.24 3.84
N MET A 59 -0.25 -1.35 4.29
CA MET A 59 -0.55 -0.10 3.59
C MET A 59 0.10 1.07 4.32
N ALA A 60 0.83 1.91 3.60
CA ALA A 60 1.47 3.10 4.14
C ALA A 60 1.12 4.33 3.27
N PHE A 61 1.27 5.51 3.83
CA PHE A 61 1.00 6.74 3.08
C PHE A 61 2.09 7.05 2.05
N THR A 62 3.34 6.76 2.37
CA THR A 62 4.47 7.01 1.47
C THR A 62 5.21 5.72 1.10
N ARG A 63 5.84 5.71 -0.07
CA ARG A 63 6.70 4.59 -0.52
C ARG A 63 7.84 4.35 0.47
N ARG A 64 8.46 5.44 0.97
CA ARG A 64 9.54 5.35 1.95
C ARG A 64 9.10 4.64 3.23
N ALA A 65 7.94 5.01 3.79
CA ALA A 65 7.40 4.34 4.98
C ALA A 65 7.11 2.86 4.73
N ALA A 66 6.56 2.52 3.56
CA ALA A 66 6.32 1.13 3.18
C ALA A 66 7.62 0.31 3.15
N THR A 67 8.66 0.82 2.48
CA THR A 67 9.98 0.17 2.41
C THR A 67 10.60 -0.01 3.79
N GLU A 68 10.59 1.05 4.61
CA GLU A 68 11.14 1.04 5.97
C GLU A 68 10.47 -0.03 6.86
N ILE A 69 9.15 -0.20 6.76
CA ILE A 69 8.43 -1.22 7.52
C ILE A 69 8.91 -2.63 7.12
N VAL A 70 9.01 -2.91 5.82
CA VAL A 70 9.48 -4.22 5.32
C VAL A 70 10.90 -4.51 5.78
N GLU A 71 11.81 -3.53 5.66
CA GLU A 71 13.20 -3.67 6.08
C GLU A 71 13.30 -3.96 7.59
N ARG A 72 12.54 -3.25 8.42
CA ARG A 72 12.52 -3.48 9.86
C ARG A 72 11.99 -4.88 10.21
N VAL A 73 10.93 -5.36 9.55
CA VAL A 73 10.46 -6.74 9.76
C VAL A 73 11.52 -7.76 9.35
N LYS A 74 12.19 -7.54 8.21
CA LYS A 74 13.28 -8.41 7.74
C LYS A 74 14.47 -8.44 8.70
N MET A 75 14.82 -7.31 9.32
CA MET A 75 15.89 -7.27 10.33
C MET A 75 15.60 -8.19 11.53
N HIS A 76 14.33 -8.34 11.90
CA HIS A 76 13.94 -9.19 13.04
C HIS A 76 13.74 -10.66 12.66
N LEU A 77 13.21 -10.95 11.47
CA LEU A 77 12.76 -12.29 11.08
C LEU A 77 13.58 -12.92 9.94
N GLY A 78 14.49 -12.18 9.31
CA GLY A 78 15.28 -12.68 8.19
C GLY A 78 14.43 -13.27 7.07
N ASP A 79 14.75 -14.48 6.66
CA ASP A 79 14.08 -15.19 5.57
C ASP A 79 12.60 -15.48 5.82
N ALA A 80 12.15 -15.58 7.06
CA ALA A 80 10.73 -15.75 7.38
C ALA A 80 9.87 -14.58 6.91
N ALA A 81 10.44 -13.39 6.76
CA ALA A 81 9.77 -12.21 6.20
C ALA A 81 9.81 -12.14 4.66
N ARG A 82 10.32 -13.17 3.99
CA ARG A 82 10.43 -13.19 2.52
C ARG A 82 9.02 -13.15 1.90
N GLY A 83 8.82 -12.21 0.99
CA GLY A 83 7.52 -11.99 0.33
C GLY A 83 6.55 -11.13 1.12
N LEU A 84 6.93 -10.58 2.29
CA LEU A 84 6.15 -9.53 2.95
C LEU A 84 5.99 -8.34 2.03
N ASN A 85 4.75 -7.87 1.85
CA ASN A 85 4.43 -6.79 0.95
C ASN A 85 3.98 -5.55 1.71
N ALA A 86 4.56 -4.39 1.35
CA ALA A 86 4.09 -3.10 1.82
C ALA A 86 4.07 -2.11 0.65
N SER A 87 3.02 -1.32 0.55
CA SER A 87 2.86 -0.37 -0.54
C SER A 87 2.02 0.83 -0.12
N THR A 88 1.97 1.86 -0.96
CA THR A 88 0.95 2.90 -0.82
C THR A 88 -0.40 2.41 -1.35
N PHE A 89 -1.49 3.05 -0.93
CA PHE A 89 -2.83 2.74 -1.44
C PHE A 89 -2.88 2.83 -2.97
N HIS A 90 -2.33 3.89 -3.56
CA HIS A 90 -2.29 4.05 -5.01
C HIS A 90 -1.55 2.92 -5.71
N ALA A 91 -0.35 2.57 -5.24
CA ALA A 91 0.43 1.48 -5.82
C ALA A 91 -0.27 0.13 -5.70
N TRP A 92 -0.94 -0.12 -4.58
CA TRP A 92 -1.71 -1.35 -4.36
C TRP A 92 -2.93 -1.43 -5.29
N CYS A 93 -3.71 -0.33 -5.40
CA CYS A 93 -4.85 -0.26 -6.32
C CYS A 93 -4.41 -0.48 -7.77
N MET A 94 -3.31 0.16 -8.20
CA MET A 94 -2.74 -0.05 -9.54
C MET A 94 -2.34 -1.50 -9.77
N HIS A 95 -1.73 -2.15 -8.77
CA HIS A 95 -1.38 -3.56 -8.86
C HIS A 95 -2.63 -4.44 -9.04
N LEU A 96 -3.71 -4.17 -8.31
CA LEU A 96 -4.98 -4.89 -8.46
C LEU A 96 -5.59 -4.71 -9.85
N ILE A 97 -5.63 -3.48 -10.36
CA ILE A 97 -6.14 -3.16 -11.70
C ILE A 97 -5.35 -3.92 -12.77
N HIS A 98 -4.02 -3.90 -12.71
CA HIS A 98 -3.18 -4.62 -13.65
C HIS A 98 -3.36 -6.14 -13.57
N ARG A 99 -3.60 -6.67 -12.37
CA ARG A 99 -3.76 -8.12 -12.17
C ARG A 99 -5.11 -8.64 -12.63
N ALA A 100 -6.15 -7.82 -12.54
CA ALA A 100 -7.53 -8.21 -12.87
C ALA A 100 -8.28 -7.08 -13.59
N PRO A 101 -7.79 -6.59 -14.74
CA PRO A 101 -8.35 -5.42 -15.42
C PRO A 101 -9.81 -5.61 -15.83
N GLN A 102 -10.24 -6.87 -16.08
CA GLN A 102 -11.61 -7.19 -16.42
C GLN A 102 -12.59 -6.95 -15.26
N ILE A 103 -12.15 -7.13 -14.01
CA ILE A 103 -13.00 -6.91 -12.82
C ILE A 103 -13.27 -5.42 -12.63
N PHE A 104 -12.28 -4.59 -12.97
CA PHE A 104 -12.36 -3.13 -12.83
C PHE A 104 -12.87 -2.42 -14.09
N GLY A 105 -13.28 -3.15 -15.13
CA GLY A 105 -13.72 -2.57 -16.40
C GLY A 105 -12.62 -1.83 -17.17
N CYS A 106 -11.34 -2.08 -16.85
CA CYS A 106 -10.19 -1.38 -17.41
C CYS A 106 -9.42 -2.21 -18.44
N LYS A 107 -10.03 -3.25 -19.01
CA LYS A 107 -9.39 -4.08 -20.04
C LYS A 107 -9.09 -3.24 -21.28
N GLY A 108 -7.82 -3.18 -21.67
CA GLY A 108 -7.38 -2.39 -22.83
C GLY A 108 -7.10 -0.91 -22.54
N TYR A 109 -7.26 -0.45 -21.30
CA TYR A 109 -6.86 0.90 -20.91
C TYR A 109 -5.38 0.94 -20.51
N THR A 110 -4.77 2.09 -20.81
CA THR A 110 -3.40 2.43 -20.39
C THR A 110 -3.48 3.53 -19.33
N VAL A 111 -2.60 3.46 -18.37
CA VAL A 111 -2.44 4.55 -17.38
C VAL A 111 -1.70 5.69 -18.06
N ILE A 112 -2.24 6.87 -17.98
CA ILE A 112 -1.64 8.12 -18.50
C ILE A 112 -1.25 8.99 -17.32
N ASP A 113 -0.18 9.75 -17.48
CA ASP A 113 0.23 10.77 -16.53
C ASP A 113 -0.48 12.11 -16.77
N GLU A 114 -0.17 13.13 -15.94
CA GLU A 114 -0.80 14.45 -16.04
C GLU A 114 -0.47 15.17 -17.37
N ASP A 115 0.73 14.96 -17.89
CA ASP A 115 1.16 15.56 -19.15
C ASP A 115 0.42 14.94 -20.34
N ASP A 116 0.29 13.62 -20.37
CA ASP A 116 -0.50 12.87 -21.34
C ASP A 116 -1.97 13.31 -21.30
N GLN A 117 -2.52 13.46 -20.09
CA GLN A 117 -3.89 13.92 -19.89
C GLN A 117 -4.09 15.32 -20.47
N LEU A 118 -3.16 16.24 -20.20
CA LEU A 118 -3.21 17.60 -20.72
C LEU A 118 -3.13 17.64 -22.25
N GLN A 119 -2.28 16.80 -22.86
CA GLN A 119 -2.18 16.67 -24.30
C GLN A 119 -3.47 16.13 -24.92
N LEU A 120 -4.08 15.12 -24.31
CA LEU A 120 -5.37 14.59 -24.74
C LEU A 120 -6.46 15.66 -24.70
N PHE A 121 -6.55 16.44 -23.64
CA PHE A 121 -7.50 17.56 -23.54
C PHE A 121 -7.29 18.59 -24.63
N LYS A 122 -6.04 18.98 -24.92
CA LYS A 122 -5.72 19.94 -26.00
C LYS A 122 -6.15 19.39 -27.37
N ARG A 123 -5.91 18.10 -27.65
CA ARG A 123 -6.32 17.46 -28.92
C ARG A 123 -7.83 17.44 -29.08
N VAL A 124 -8.57 17.00 -28.05
CA VAL A 124 -10.04 16.93 -28.09
C VAL A 124 -10.66 18.32 -28.24
N ARG A 125 -10.10 19.33 -27.56
CA ARG A 125 -10.55 20.72 -27.69
C ARG A 125 -10.24 21.32 -29.07
N GLY A 126 -9.06 21.05 -29.62
CA GLY A 126 -8.69 21.48 -30.98
C GLY A 126 -9.55 20.81 -32.05
N ALA A 127 -9.86 19.54 -31.92
CA ALA A 127 -10.77 18.82 -32.83
C ALA A 127 -12.19 19.41 -32.84
N ARG A 128 -12.73 19.78 -31.66
CA ARG A 128 -14.05 20.40 -31.57
C ARG A 128 -14.10 21.80 -32.20
N GLN A 129 -13.00 22.60 -32.17
CA GLN A 129 -12.94 23.88 -32.82
C GLN A 129 -12.85 23.78 -34.34
N SER A 130 -12.35 22.68 -34.89
CA SER A 130 -12.33 22.46 -36.36
C SER A 130 -13.67 21.94 -36.91
N ASP A 131 -14.53 21.34 -36.06
CA ASP A 131 -15.86 20.86 -36.47
C ASP A 131 -16.96 21.93 -36.37
N GLU A 132 -16.67 23.13 -35.80
CA GLU A 132 -17.64 24.21 -35.60
C GLU A 132 -17.69 25.23 -36.72
N LEU A 133 -17.22 24.95 -37.94
CA LEU A 133 -17.40 25.83 -39.10
C LEU A 133 -18.01 25.05 -40.29
N PRO A 134 -19.32 24.91 -40.39
CA PRO A 134 -19.95 24.90 -41.69
C PRO A 134 -20.17 26.36 -42.11
N ASP A 135 -19.51 26.72 -43.16
CA ASP A 135 -19.68 27.95 -43.88
C ASP A 135 -21.16 28.20 -44.21
N SER A 136 -21.78 29.17 -43.57
CA SER A 136 -23.07 29.70 -43.98
C SER A 136 -22.86 30.70 -45.11
N ARG A 137 -23.03 30.25 -46.33
CA ARG A 137 -23.40 31.10 -47.49
C ARG A 137 -24.64 30.53 -48.12
#